data_647b1e44b99b8d6bff274fcf73b771b1
#
_entry.id   647b1e44b99b8d6bff274fcf73b771b1
#
_cell.length_a   1.000
_cell.length_b   1.000
_cell.length_c   1.000
_cell.angle_alpha   90.00
_cell.angle_beta   90.00
_cell.angle_gamma   90.00
#
_symmetry.space_group_name_H-M   'P 1'
#
loop_
_entity.id
_entity.type
_entity.pdbx_description
1 polymer ?
#
loop_
_entity_poly.entity_id
_entity_poly.type
_entity_poly.pdbx_seq_one_letter_code
_entity_poly.pdbx_strand_id
1 'polypeptide(L)'
;MVGLLGKKLGQTRVYTEDGRSVSVTIVQAGPNQVLQRKTVGKDGYEAVQLGFDGQKEQRLSLAKRGHLKAHNGEENYTPRSPGRTVKGKARLANRKAWDARAITPIRRIKEFRDFSLDVNPGDSIGADVFEAGDYVDVIGKSKGRGFQGVVKRWNFGGGSGSHGSGGWRRRPGSIGAGSTPGHVIKGKHMPGHMGQASRTVQNLEIIQVQADDNLLLVKGAIPGANGDYVVIRESKKKPKKTK
;
A
#
# COMPACT_ATOMS: atom_id res chain seq x y z
N MET A 1 -2.69 14.73 6.59
CA MET A 1 -1.94 14.11 5.46
C MET A 1 -2.93 13.41 4.54
N VAL A 2 -2.94 13.75 3.26
CA VAL A 2 -3.80 13.07 2.27
C VAL A 2 -3.12 11.80 1.76
N GLY A 3 -3.91 10.76 1.52
CA GLY A 3 -3.41 9.51 0.95
C GLY A 3 -4.49 8.72 0.23
N LEU A 4 -4.11 8.05 -0.85
CA LEU A 4 -4.98 7.23 -1.69
C LEU A 4 -4.40 5.84 -1.88
N LEU A 5 -5.28 4.88 -2.14
CA LEU A 5 -4.91 3.59 -2.71
C LEU A 5 -4.93 3.68 -4.24
N GLY A 6 -3.95 3.07 -4.86
CA GLY A 6 -3.89 3.01 -6.32
C GLY A 6 -3.34 1.70 -6.84
N LYS A 7 -3.36 1.57 -8.15
CA LYS A 7 -2.85 0.43 -8.90
C LYS A 7 -1.89 0.91 -9.97
N LYS A 8 -0.69 0.36 -9.97
CA LYS A 8 0.31 0.66 -11.01
C LYS A 8 -0.15 0.08 -12.34
N LEU A 9 -0.33 0.90 -13.34
CA LEU A 9 -0.72 0.45 -14.69
C LEU A 9 0.52 0.17 -15.54
N GLY A 10 1.43 1.13 -15.63
CA GLY A 10 2.60 1.00 -16.48
C GLY A 10 3.56 2.17 -16.36
N GLN A 11 4.56 2.19 -17.22
CA GLN A 11 5.48 3.29 -17.38
C GLN A 11 5.48 3.79 -18.82
N THR A 12 5.58 5.09 -18.99
CA THR A 12 5.64 5.74 -20.29
C THR A 12 6.54 6.98 -20.19
N ARG A 13 6.62 7.74 -21.26
CA ARG A 13 7.27 9.05 -21.29
C ARG A 13 6.25 10.10 -21.72
N VAL A 14 6.37 11.28 -21.16
CA VAL A 14 5.60 12.46 -21.53
C VAL A 14 6.59 13.55 -21.92
N TYR A 15 6.25 14.34 -22.92
CA TYR A 15 7.02 15.50 -23.32
C TYR A 15 6.43 16.73 -22.64
N THR A 16 7.28 17.52 -21.98
CA THR A 16 6.91 18.81 -21.42
C THR A 16 6.83 19.86 -22.53
N GLU A 17 6.22 21.00 -22.24
CA GLU A 17 6.15 22.14 -23.17
C GLU A 17 7.54 22.58 -23.68
N ASP A 18 8.56 22.44 -22.83
CA ASP A 18 9.97 22.70 -23.17
C ASP A 18 10.58 21.63 -24.09
N GLY A 19 9.83 20.64 -24.58
CA GLY A 19 10.33 19.55 -25.42
C GLY A 19 11.14 18.48 -24.69
N ARG A 20 11.25 18.54 -23.35
CA ARG A 20 12.00 17.55 -22.57
C ARG A 20 11.18 16.26 -22.39
N SER A 21 11.82 15.11 -22.61
CA SER A 21 11.22 13.81 -22.34
C SER A 21 11.34 13.46 -20.86
N VAL A 22 10.20 13.26 -20.19
CA VAL A 22 10.12 12.87 -18.77
C VAL A 22 9.55 11.46 -18.68
N SER A 23 10.28 10.57 -18.00
CA SER A 23 9.78 9.22 -17.69
C SER A 23 8.74 9.29 -16.58
N VAL A 24 7.56 8.73 -16.81
CA VAL A 24 6.46 8.73 -15.85
C VAL A 24 5.91 7.33 -15.63
N THR A 25 5.40 7.09 -14.43
CA THR A 25 4.60 5.91 -14.11
C THR A 25 3.14 6.32 -13.99
N ILE A 26 2.26 5.59 -14.69
CA ILE A 26 0.82 5.78 -14.63
C ILE A 26 0.26 4.96 -13.49
N VAL A 27 -0.49 5.61 -12.61
CA VAL A 27 -1.15 5.00 -11.46
C VAL A 27 -2.62 5.34 -11.48
N GLN A 28 -3.48 4.34 -11.46
CA GLN A 28 -4.90 4.51 -11.21
C GLN A 28 -5.08 4.74 -9.71
N ALA A 29 -5.49 5.94 -9.31
CA ALA A 29 -5.56 6.38 -7.91
C ALA A 29 -7.00 6.59 -7.39
N GLY A 30 -7.97 5.96 -8.02
CA GLY A 30 -9.37 6.08 -7.64
C GLY A 30 -10.30 5.17 -8.45
N PRO A 31 -11.60 5.19 -8.13
CA PRO A 31 -12.19 5.80 -6.94
C PRO A 31 -11.86 5.04 -5.64
N ASN A 32 -11.58 5.76 -4.56
CA ASN A 32 -11.38 5.21 -3.23
C ASN A 32 -12.64 5.46 -2.39
N GLN A 33 -13.28 4.42 -1.90
CA GLN A 33 -14.46 4.54 -1.04
C GLN A 33 -14.04 4.67 0.42
N VAL A 34 -14.59 5.65 1.13
CA VAL A 34 -14.44 5.79 2.58
C VAL A 34 -15.32 4.75 3.26
N LEU A 35 -14.71 3.81 3.98
CA LEU A 35 -15.42 2.73 4.66
C LEU A 35 -15.75 3.09 6.10
N GLN A 36 -14.78 3.64 6.82
CA GLN A 36 -14.89 3.93 8.23
C GLN A 36 -14.06 5.15 8.59
N ARG A 37 -14.60 6.01 9.43
CA ARG A 37 -13.87 7.06 10.13
C ARG A 37 -13.68 6.63 11.58
N LYS A 38 -12.45 6.54 12.01
CA LYS A 38 -12.08 6.23 13.40
C LYS A 38 -11.86 7.51 14.17
N THR A 39 -12.34 7.54 15.39
CA THR A 39 -12.27 8.69 16.27
C THR A 39 -11.61 8.34 17.60
N VAL A 40 -10.98 9.32 18.25
CA VAL A 40 -10.28 9.12 19.54
C VAL A 40 -11.22 8.52 20.58
N GLY A 41 -12.50 8.96 20.63
CA GLY A 41 -13.45 8.49 21.65
C GLY A 41 -13.86 7.02 21.52
N LYS A 42 -13.89 6.46 20.30
CA LYS A 42 -14.28 5.06 20.05
C LYS A 42 -13.09 4.14 19.86
N ASP A 43 -12.08 4.59 19.14
CA ASP A 43 -10.97 3.76 18.66
C ASP A 43 -9.63 4.10 19.33
N GLY A 44 -9.56 5.21 20.09
CA GLY A 44 -8.34 5.68 20.74
C GLY A 44 -7.39 6.48 19.86
N TYR A 45 -7.70 6.63 18.56
CA TYR A 45 -6.94 7.39 17.58
C TYR A 45 -7.78 7.81 16.38
N GLU A 46 -7.32 8.83 15.65
CA GLU A 46 -7.98 9.29 14.43
C GLU A 46 -7.40 8.62 13.19
N ALA A 47 -8.28 8.08 12.34
CA ALA A 47 -7.90 7.50 11.06
C ALA A 47 -9.11 7.36 10.13
N VAL A 48 -8.82 7.30 8.83
CA VAL A 48 -9.81 7.01 7.78
C VAL A 48 -9.44 5.70 7.11
N GLN A 49 -10.39 4.80 7.00
CA GLN A 49 -10.22 3.55 6.30
C GLN A 49 -10.76 3.67 4.88
N LEU A 50 -9.85 3.53 3.90
CA LEU A 50 -10.18 3.59 2.48
C LEU A 50 -10.23 2.20 1.87
N GLY A 51 -11.19 2.03 0.97
CA GLY A 51 -11.36 0.84 0.15
C GLY A 51 -11.10 1.13 -1.32
N PHE A 52 -10.43 0.22 -2.02
CA PHE A 52 -10.08 0.35 -3.43
C PHE A 52 -10.20 -0.97 -4.18
N ASP A 53 -10.52 -0.89 -5.45
CA ASP A 53 -10.70 -1.98 -6.40
C ASP A 53 -11.84 -2.95 -6.01
N GLY A 54 -12.88 -2.95 -6.82
CA GLY A 54 -14.03 -3.84 -6.66
C GLY A 54 -13.69 -5.29 -6.99
N GLN A 55 -14.39 -6.22 -6.36
CA GLN A 55 -14.30 -7.64 -6.70
C GLN A 55 -15.66 -8.32 -6.59
N LYS A 56 -15.76 -9.54 -7.09
CA LYS A 56 -16.99 -10.34 -6.92
C LYS A 56 -17.20 -10.69 -5.45
N GLU A 57 -18.43 -10.55 -4.93
CA GLU A 57 -18.78 -10.81 -3.53
C GLU A 57 -18.38 -12.22 -3.06
N GLN A 58 -18.51 -13.21 -3.94
CA GLN A 58 -18.15 -14.61 -3.68
C GLN A 58 -16.66 -14.79 -3.28
N ARG A 59 -15.77 -13.86 -3.68
CA ARG A 59 -14.34 -13.88 -3.32
C ARG A 59 -14.03 -13.26 -1.97
N LEU A 60 -15.04 -12.70 -1.30
CA LEU A 60 -14.89 -12.15 0.04
C LEU A 60 -15.01 -13.25 1.10
N SER A 61 -14.10 -13.29 2.06
CA SER A 61 -14.26 -14.09 3.26
C SER A 61 -15.42 -13.59 4.11
N LEU A 62 -16.01 -14.46 4.91
CA LEU A 62 -17.13 -14.11 5.81
C LEU A 62 -16.77 -12.97 6.76
N ALA A 63 -15.53 -12.96 7.30
CA ALA A 63 -15.05 -11.89 8.16
C ALA A 63 -15.02 -10.53 7.43
N LYS A 64 -14.51 -10.51 6.19
CA LYS A 64 -14.44 -9.28 5.37
C LYS A 64 -15.83 -8.80 4.95
N ARG A 65 -16.76 -9.72 4.64
CA ARG A 65 -18.17 -9.39 4.39
C ARG A 65 -18.80 -8.73 5.62
N GLY A 66 -18.57 -9.30 6.81
CA GLY A 66 -19.06 -8.76 8.08
C GLY A 66 -18.53 -7.35 8.32
N HIS A 67 -17.24 -7.10 8.09
CA HIS A 67 -16.64 -5.79 8.24
C HIS A 67 -17.25 -4.76 7.26
N LEU A 68 -17.35 -5.11 5.98
CA LEU A 68 -17.93 -4.21 4.97
C LEU A 68 -19.42 -3.92 5.22
N LYS A 69 -20.20 -4.91 5.68
CA LYS A 69 -21.60 -4.70 6.09
C LYS A 69 -21.72 -3.74 7.27
N ALA A 70 -20.77 -3.81 8.21
CA ALA A 70 -20.75 -2.96 9.38
C ALA A 70 -20.50 -1.48 9.06
N HIS A 71 -19.76 -1.21 8.00
CA HIS A 71 -19.25 0.12 7.66
C HIS A 71 -19.72 0.64 6.29
N ASN A 72 -20.84 0.16 5.78
CA ASN A 72 -21.38 0.58 4.49
C ASN A 72 -22.18 1.90 4.59
N GLY A 73 -21.54 2.98 5.06
CA GLY A 73 -22.14 4.33 5.09
C GLY A 73 -23.22 4.58 6.15
N GLU A 74 -23.57 3.60 6.96
CA GLU A 74 -24.53 3.79 8.06
C GLU A 74 -23.80 4.17 9.34
N GLU A 75 -24.08 5.37 9.86
CA GLU A 75 -23.46 5.95 11.05
C GLU A 75 -23.72 5.18 12.37
N ASN A 76 -24.72 4.31 12.43
CA ASN A 76 -25.24 3.74 13.65
C ASN A 76 -25.01 2.22 13.83
N TYR A 77 -23.94 1.68 13.25
CA TYR A 77 -23.61 0.31 13.57
C TYR A 77 -22.94 0.22 14.95
N THR A 78 -23.69 -0.21 15.95
CA THR A 78 -23.13 -0.69 17.22
C THR A 78 -22.71 -2.16 17.05
N PRO A 79 -21.42 -2.49 17.13
CA PRO A 79 -20.99 -3.88 17.12
C PRO A 79 -21.65 -4.60 18.29
N ARG A 80 -22.24 -5.74 18.02
CA ARG A 80 -22.92 -6.55 19.00
C ARG A 80 -21.92 -7.01 20.04
N SER A 81 -22.07 -6.56 21.29
CA SER A 81 -21.29 -7.06 22.41
C SER A 81 -21.40 -8.59 22.48
N PRO A 82 -20.28 -9.35 22.48
CA PRO A 82 -20.35 -10.79 22.68
C PRO A 82 -20.71 -11.08 24.14
N GLY A 83 -21.96 -11.19 24.48
CA GLY A 83 -22.31 -11.48 25.87
C GLY A 83 -23.77 -11.34 26.26
N ARG A 84 -24.63 -10.79 25.43
CA ARG A 84 -26.06 -10.68 25.76
C ARG A 84 -26.88 -11.68 24.97
N THR A 85 -27.40 -12.71 25.64
CA THR A 85 -28.37 -13.65 25.12
C THR A 85 -29.66 -12.93 24.73
N VAL A 86 -29.81 -12.61 23.44
CA VAL A 86 -31.08 -12.12 22.90
C VAL A 86 -31.99 -13.30 22.59
N LYS A 87 -33.23 -13.26 23.06
CA LYS A 87 -34.26 -14.31 22.83
C LYS A 87 -34.37 -14.62 21.32
N GLY A 88 -34.58 -15.91 20.98
CA GLY A 88 -34.41 -16.46 19.63
C GLY A 88 -35.10 -15.75 18.45
N LYS A 89 -36.30 -15.18 18.61
CA LYS A 89 -37.05 -14.47 17.56
C LYS A 89 -36.39 -13.15 17.17
N ALA A 90 -35.87 -12.35 18.11
CA ALA A 90 -35.14 -11.14 17.86
C ALA A 90 -33.76 -11.40 17.19
N ARG A 91 -33.15 -12.56 17.48
CA ARG A 91 -31.90 -12.99 16.83
C ARG A 91 -32.09 -13.29 15.35
N LEU A 92 -33.20 -13.93 14.97
CA LEU A 92 -33.54 -14.26 13.58
C LEU A 92 -33.92 -13.03 12.78
N ALA A 93 -34.68 -12.07 13.32
CA ALA A 93 -35.04 -10.82 12.68
C ALA A 93 -33.78 -9.95 12.41
N ASN A 94 -32.92 -9.80 13.42
CA ASN A 94 -31.65 -9.07 13.28
C ASN A 94 -30.68 -9.74 12.28
N ARG A 95 -30.70 -11.08 12.18
CA ARG A 95 -29.90 -11.80 11.19
C ARG A 95 -30.41 -11.54 9.78
N LYS A 96 -31.72 -11.58 9.55
CA LYS A 96 -32.33 -11.28 8.25
C LYS A 96 -32.03 -9.85 7.81
N ALA A 97 -32.18 -8.86 8.70
CA ALA A 97 -31.83 -7.47 8.42
C ALA A 97 -30.33 -7.30 8.11
N TRP A 98 -29.46 -8.00 8.84
CA TRP A 98 -28.02 -8.01 8.58
C TRP A 98 -27.66 -8.64 7.21
N ASP A 99 -28.29 -9.76 6.86
CA ASP A 99 -28.04 -10.46 5.61
C ASP A 99 -28.54 -9.65 4.40
N ALA A 100 -29.58 -8.83 4.58
CA ALA A 100 -30.14 -7.95 3.54
C ALA A 100 -29.32 -6.68 3.25
N ARG A 101 -28.34 -6.34 4.09
CA ARG A 101 -27.51 -5.14 3.86
C ARG A 101 -26.67 -5.29 2.59
N ALA A 102 -26.71 -4.27 1.75
CA ALA A 102 -25.87 -4.20 0.57
C ALA A 102 -24.39 -4.19 0.96
N ILE A 103 -23.55 -4.82 0.16
CA ILE A 103 -22.10 -4.80 0.34
C ILE A 103 -21.49 -4.19 -0.92
N THR A 104 -20.58 -3.23 -0.74
CA THR A 104 -19.65 -2.86 -1.79
C THR A 104 -18.43 -3.78 -1.69
N PRO A 105 -18.30 -4.77 -2.59
CA PRO A 105 -17.26 -5.78 -2.46
C PRO A 105 -15.90 -5.20 -2.85
N ILE A 106 -15.10 -4.82 -1.86
CA ILE A 106 -13.81 -4.17 -2.00
C ILE A 106 -12.66 -5.16 -1.82
N ARG A 107 -11.68 -5.08 -2.70
CA ARG A 107 -10.52 -5.96 -2.70
C ARG A 107 -9.43 -5.52 -1.74
N ARG A 108 -9.09 -4.23 -1.74
CA ARG A 108 -8.04 -3.65 -0.90
C ARG A 108 -8.62 -2.65 0.07
N ILE A 109 -8.21 -2.77 1.32
CA ILE A 109 -8.59 -1.87 2.41
C ILE A 109 -7.29 -1.44 3.08
N LYS A 110 -7.16 -0.15 3.35
CA LYS A 110 -6.02 0.42 4.06
C LYS A 110 -6.48 1.58 4.93
N GLU A 111 -5.84 1.72 6.07
CA GLU A 111 -6.07 2.80 7.03
C GLU A 111 -5.01 3.88 6.87
N PHE A 112 -5.47 5.13 6.92
CA PHE A 112 -4.64 6.33 6.88
C PHE A 112 -4.85 7.10 8.17
N ARG A 113 -3.79 7.28 8.95
CA ARG A 113 -3.79 8.10 10.15
C ARG A 113 -3.54 9.55 9.80
N ASP A 114 -4.01 10.47 10.66
CA ASP A 114 -3.84 11.92 10.49
C ASP A 114 -4.34 12.39 9.11
N PHE A 115 -5.49 11.88 8.71
CA PHE A 115 -6.09 12.22 7.42
C PHE A 115 -6.64 13.66 7.46
N SER A 116 -6.18 14.51 6.53
CA SER A 116 -6.44 15.95 6.59
C SER A 116 -7.75 16.38 5.95
N LEU A 117 -8.38 15.51 5.14
CA LEU A 117 -9.68 15.80 4.55
C LEU A 117 -10.80 15.42 5.51
N ASP A 118 -11.83 16.27 5.63
CA ASP A 118 -13.04 15.93 6.34
C ASP A 118 -13.95 15.11 5.42
N VAL A 119 -14.02 13.81 5.70
CA VAL A 119 -14.74 12.85 4.87
C VAL A 119 -15.62 11.96 5.74
N ASN A 120 -16.77 11.58 5.18
CA ASN A 120 -17.73 10.71 5.85
C ASN A 120 -17.71 9.30 5.26
N PRO A 121 -18.08 8.27 6.05
CA PRO A 121 -18.28 6.93 5.53
C PRO A 121 -19.29 6.92 4.37
N GLY A 122 -18.93 6.29 3.26
CA GLY A 122 -19.70 6.27 2.02
C GLY A 122 -19.21 7.24 0.94
N ASP A 123 -18.43 8.26 1.29
CA ASP A 123 -17.85 9.18 0.32
C ASP A 123 -16.86 8.46 -0.62
N SER A 124 -16.70 9.00 -1.81
CA SER A 124 -15.73 8.53 -2.80
C SER A 124 -14.68 9.60 -3.04
N ILE A 125 -13.42 9.22 -2.96
CA ILE A 125 -12.27 10.11 -3.16
C ILE A 125 -11.52 9.66 -4.41
N GLY A 126 -11.28 10.58 -5.33
CA GLY A 126 -10.58 10.33 -6.58
C GLY A 126 -9.16 10.91 -6.62
N ALA A 127 -8.61 10.95 -7.83
CA ALA A 127 -7.30 11.52 -8.10
C ALA A 127 -7.28 13.07 -8.00
N ASP A 128 -8.45 13.70 -8.02
CA ASP A 128 -8.71 15.14 -7.94
C ASP A 128 -8.16 15.81 -6.68
N VAL A 129 -7.86 15.01 -5.65
CA VAL A 129 -7.25 15.50 -4.39
C VAL A 129 -5.81 15.99 -4.60
N PHE A 130 -5.15 15.53 -5.65
CA PHE A 130 -3.79 15.93 -6.01
C PHE A 130 -3.78 16.87 -7.21
N GLU A 131 -2.79 17.74 -7.26
CA GLU A 131 -2.57 18.69 -8.36
C GLU A 131 -1.24 18.39 -9.07
N ALA A 132 -1.11 18.84 -10.31
CA ALA A 132 0.17 18.79 -11.01
C ALA A 132 1.21 19.65 -10.28
N GLY A 133 2.43 19.13 -10.11
CA GLY A 133 3.50 19.77 -9.34
C GLY A 133 3.56 19.36 -7.86
N ASP A 134 2.53 18.67 -7.34
CA ASP A 134 2.58 18.13 -5.98
C ASP A 134 3.64 17.04 -5.85
N TYR A 135 4.20 16.92 -4.64
CA TYR A 135 5.13 15.85 -4.30
C TYR A 135 4.46 14.76 -3.47
N VAL A 136 4.66 13.52 -3.89
CA VAL A 136 4.08 12.35 -3.22
C VAL A 136 5.13 11.32 -2.83
N ASP A 137 4.81 10.57 -1.77
CA ASP A 137 5.53 9.36 -1.38
C ASP A 137 4.71 8.15 -1.81
N VAL A 138 5.30 7.26 -2.58
CA VAL A 138 4.64 6.04 -3.06
C VAL A 138 5.19 4.81 -2.35
N ILE A 139 4.30 4.09 -1.68
CA ILE A 139 4.62 2.86 -0.94
C ILE A 139 4.04 1.67 -1.72
N GLY A 140 4.87 0.69 -2.01
CA GLY A 140 4.44 -0.53 -2.68
C GLY A 140 5.29 -1.73 -2.31
N LYS A 141 4.88 -2.91 -2.74
CA LYS A 141 5.70 -4.11 -2.63
C LYS A 141 6.64 -4.21 -3.82
N SER A 142 7.93 -4.36 -3.57
CA SER A 142 8.92 -4.58 -4.63
C SER A 142 8.71 -5.93 -5.31
N LYS A 143 9.12 -6.06 -6.57
CA LYS A 143 9.10 -7.34 -7.29
C LYS A 143 9.90 -8.39 -6.52
N GLY A 144 9.34 -9.59 -6.34
CA GLY A 144 10.02 -10.72 -5.72
C GLY A 144 11.19 -11.19 -6.59
N ARG A 145 12.28 -11.60 -5.95
CA ARG A 145 13.49 -12.14 -6.61
C ARG A 145 13.88 -13.52 -6.10
N GLY A 146 13.04 -14.11 -5.25
CA GLY A 146 13.31 -15.41 -4.65
C GLY A 146 14.52 -15.39 -3.71
N PHE A 147 15.17 -16.52 -3.53
CA PHE A 147 16.40 -16.66 -2.75
C PHE A 147 17.59 -16.15 -3.57
N GLN A 148 18.34 -15.21 -3.04
CA GLN A 148 19.48 -14.59 -3.71
C GLN A 148 20.74 -14.72 -2.87
N GLY A 149 21.87 -14.94 -3.56
CA GLY A 149 23.19 -14.92 -2.97
C GLY A 149 23.64 -13.52 -2.58
N VAL A 150 24.71 -13.45 -1.79
CA VAL A 150 25.22 -12.20 -1.21
C VAL A 150 25.69 -11.17 -2.25
N VAL A 151 26.17 -11.61 -3.40
CA VAL A 151 26.58 -10.71 -4.48
C VAL A 151 25.41 -9.89 -4.99
N LYS A 152 24.26 -10.51 -5.27
CA LYS A 152 23.08 -9.80 -5.76
C LYS A 152 22.30 -9.11 -4.66
N ARG A 153 22.22 -9.71 -3.47
CA ARG A 153 21.41 -9.19 -2.36
C ARG A 153 22.06 -8.02 -1.66
N TRP A 154 23.40 -8.05 -1.51
CA TRP A 154 24.18 -7.10 -0.70
C TRP A 154 25.33 -6.43 -1.44
N ASN A 155 25.47 -6.69 -2.75
CA ASN A 155 26.53 -6.16 -3.60
C ASN A 155 27.95 -6.54 -3.14
N PHE A 156 28.13 -7.76 -2.61
CA PHE A 156 29.47 -8.27 -2.29
C PHE A 156 30.30 -8.45 -3.57
N GLY A 157 31.60 -8.16 -3.49
CA GLY A 157 32.53 -8.33 -4.62
C GLY A 157 32.70 -9.79 -5.04
N GLY A 158 32.60 -10.71 -4.09
CA GLY A 158 32.95 -12.13 -4.32
C GLY A 158 34.43 -12.38 -4.33
N GLY A 159 34.85 -13.57 -4.76
CA GLY A 159 36.27 -13.95 -4.95
C GLY A 159 36.79 -13.57 -6.31
N SER A 160 38.13 -13.72 -6.51
CA SER A 160 38.80 -13.46 -7.79
C SER A 160 38.25 -14.36 -8.91
N GLY A 161 38.35 -13.93 -10.15
CA GLY A 161 37.90 -14.71 -11.31
C GLY A 161 38.90 -15.67 -11.90
N SER A 162 40.14 -15.67 -11.38
CA SER A 162 41.30 -16.46 -11.88
C SER A 162 42.16 -17.01 -10.73
N HIS A 163 43.35 -17.56 -11.04
CA HIS A 163 44.29 -18.08 -10.05
C HIS A 163 43.70 -19.18 -9.14
N GLY A 164 43.04 -20.19 -9.74
CA GLY A 164 42.51 -21.33 -9.00
C GLY A 164 41.25 -21.12 -8.18
N SER A 165 40.54 -20.01 -8.36
CA SER A 165 39.31 -19.63 -7.62
C SER A 165 38.05 -20.44 -8.01
N GLY A 166 38.20 -21.73 -8.30
CA GLY A 166 37.09 -22.63 -8.66
C GLY A 166 36.00 -22.68 -7.59
N GLY A 167 34.76 -22.37 -7.97
CA GLY A 167 33.58 -22.38 -7.07
C GLY A 167 33.56 -21.31 -5.99
N TRP A 168 34.54 -20.43 -5.87
CA TRP A 168 34.65 -19.41 -4.82
C TRP A 168 34.10 -18.04 -5.27
N ARG A 169 33.98 -17.80 -6.54
CA ARG A 169 33.73 -16.49 -7.17
C ARG A 169 32.52 -15.73 -6.61
N ARG A 170 31.45 -16.44 -6.24
CA ARG A 170 30.19 -15.80 -5.77
C ARG A 170 29.85 -16.13 -4.32
N ARG A 171 30.81 -16.59 -3.53
CA ARG A 171 30.63 -16.92 -2.12
C ARG A 171 30.74 -15.68 -1.22
N PRO A 172 30.15 -15.71 0.01
CA PRO A 172 30.17 -14.59 0.94
C PRO A 172 31.54 -14.28 1.55
N GLY A 173 32.49 -15.24 1.51
CA GLY A 173 33.73 -15.16 2.26
C GLY A 173 33.54 -15.47 3.74
N SER A 174 34.40 -14.95 4.59
CA SER A 174 34.34 -15.15 6.05
C SER A 174 33.06 -14.57 6.65
N ILE A 175 32.47 -15.30 7.57
CA ILE A 175 31.25 -14.89 8.29
C ILE A 175 31.53 -14.39 9.72
N GLY A 176 32.76 -14.52 10.21
CA GLY A 176 33.14 -14.09 11.55
C GLY A 176 34.62 -14.17 11.79
N ALA A 177 35.06 -13.80 12.98
CA ALA A 177 36.47 -13.71 13.40
C ALA A 177 37.02 -14.99 14.03
N GLY A 178 36.24 -16.06 14.21
CA GLY A 178 36.67 -17.34 14.80
C GLY A 178 36.26 -17.48 16.27
N SER A 179 37.17 -18.01 17.10
CA SER A 179 36.87 -18.38 18.51
C SER A 179 36.41 -17.23 19.37
N THR A 180 36.83 -16.02 19.09
CA THR A 180 36.37 -14.80 19.76
C THR A 180 35.72 -13.89 18.70
N PRO A 181 34.42 -13.67 18.76
CA PRO A 181 33.40 -13.96 19.80
C PRO A 181 32.78 -15.38 19.74
N GLY A 182 33.23 -16.32 18.91
CA GLY A 182 32.71 -17.68 18.80
C GLY A 182 31.32 -17.84 18.21
N HIS A 183 30.74 -16.76 17.71
CA HIS A 183 29.42 -16.76 17.06
C HIS A 183 29.37 -15.74 15.92
N VAL A 184 28.42 -15.91 15.03
CA VAL A 184 28.15 -14.95 13.95
C VAL A 184 27.35 -13.77 14.52
N ILE A 185 27.84 -12.55 14.31
CA ILE A 185 27.20 -11.33 14.78
C ILE A 185 25.81 -11.18 14.15
N LYS A 186 24.83 -10.77 14.95
CA LYS A 186 23.46 -10.46 14.48
C LYS A 186 23.50 -9.41 13.37
N GLY A 187 22.67 -9.56 12.37
CA GLY A 187 22.61 -8.64 11.23
C GLY A 187 23.69 -8.86 10.16
N LYS A 188 24.54 -9.89 10.28
CA LYS A 188 25.50 -10.27 9.23
C LYS A 188 24.79 -10.49 7.89
N HIS A 189 25.29 -9.87 6.84
CA HIS A 189 24.75 -9.99 5.49
C HIS A 189 24.97 -11.38 4.93
N MET A 190 23.89 -12.13 4.73
CA MET A 190 23.89 -13.50 4.23
C MET A 190 22.92 -13.69 3.05
N PRO A 191 23.03 -14.78 2.27
CA PRO A 191 22.04 -15.11 1.25
C PRO A 191 20.67 -15.27 1.90
N GLY A 192 19.60 -15.09 1.10
CA GLY A 192 18.24 -15.22 1.58
C GLY A 192 17.23 -14.59 0.64
N HIS A 193 15.99 -14.52 1.10
CA HIS A 193 14.90 -13.94 0.32
C HIS A 193 15.16 -12.46 -0.03
N MET A 194 14.97 -12.11 -1.30
CA MET A 194 15.11 -10.75 -1.81
C MET A 194 13.85 -10.33 -2.55
N GLY A 195 13.47 -9.07 -2.40
CA GLY A 195 12.25 -8.54 -3.00
C GLY A 195 10.99 -8.88 -2.20
N GLN A 196 9.81 -8.62 -2.79
CA GLN A 196 8.48 -8.73 -2.16
C GLN A 196 8.39 -8.03 -0.78
N ALA A 197 9.23 -7.05 -0.58
CA ALA A 197 9.29 -6.23 0.62
C ALA A 197 8.59 -4.88 0.37
N SER A 198 7.98 -4.32 1.43
CA SER A 198 7.44 -2.96 1.40
C SER A 198 8.58 -1.97 1.19
N ARG A 199 8.45 -1.11 0.19
CA ARG A 199 9.42 -0.06 -0.16
C ARG A 199 8.67 1.24 -0.39
N THR A 200 9.24 2.32 0.10
CA THR A 200 8.74 3.68 -0.11
C THR A 200 9.71 4.42 -1.02
N VAL A 201 9.20 5.00 -2.09
CA VAL A 201 9.92 5.98 -2.89
C VAL A 201 9.35 7.34 -2.54
N GLN A 202 10.20 8.24 -2.08
CA GLN A 202 9.81 9.54 -1.55
C GLN A 202 10.02 10.66 -2.56
N ASN A 203 9.25 11.75 -2.37
CA ASN A 203 9.40 13.00 -3.11
C ASN A 203 9.27 12.84 -4.62
N LEU A 204 8.35 12.03 -5.09
CA LEU A 204 8.02 11.93 -6.51
C LEU A 204 7.08 13.07 -6.90
N GLU A 205 7.38 13.74 -7.97
CA GLU A 205 6.60 14.85 -8.55
C GLU A 205 5.44 14.28 -9.39
N ILE A 206 4.25 14.83 -9.23
CA ILE A 206 3.09 14.56 -10.10
C ILE A 206 3.20 15.49 -11.31
N ILE A 207 3.33 14.91 -12.49
CA ILE A 207 3.41 15.67 -13.74
C ILE A 207 2.04 16.07 -14.25
N GLN A 208 1.08 15.16 -14.15
CA GLN A 208 -0.28 15.37 -14.65
C GLN A 208 -1.28 14.58 -13.83
N VAL A 209 -2.47 15.14 -13.65
CA VAL A 209 -3.63 14.50 -13.05
C VAL A 209 -4.74 14.45 -14.11
N GLN A 210 -5.31 13.26 -14.33
CA GLN A 210 -6.49 13.05 -15.16
C GLN A 210 -7.63 12.61 -14.24
N ALA A 211 -8.43 13.57 -13.80
CA ALA A 211 -9.49 13.34 -12.82
C ALA A 211 -10.59 12.40 -13.35
N ASP A 212 -10.98 12.56 -14.62
CA ASP A 212 -12.04 11.77 -15.25
C ASP A 212 -11.75 10.25 -15.20
N ASP A 213 -10.52 9.86 -15.45
CA ASP A 213 -10.07 8.46 -15.44
C ASP A 213 -9.45 8.05 -14.10
N ASN A 214 -9.38 8.95 -13.12
CA ASN A 214 -8.68 8.75 -11.85
C ASN A 214 -7.21 8.33 -12.02
N LEU A 215 -6.50 8.93 -12.97
CA LEU A 215 -5.10 8.63 -13.25
C LEU A 215 -4.16 9.71 -12.73
N LEU A 216 -3.06 9.26 -12.13
CA LEU A 216 -1.93 10.09 -11.74
C LEU A 216 -0.70 9.70 -12.56
N LEU A 217 -0.06 10.67 -13.21
CA LEU A 217 1.22 10.51 -13.89
C LEU A 217 2.33 10.98 -12.97
N VAL A 218 3.02 10.03 -12.35
CA VAL A 218 4.07 10.29 -11.36
C VAL A 218 5.43 10.17 -12.03
N LYS A 219 6.28 11.17 -11.87
CA LYS A 219 7.65 11.24 -12.43
C LYS A 219 8.53 10.14 -11.85
N GLY A 220 9.12 9.34 -12.72
CA GLY A 220 10.07 8.29 -12.35
C GLY A 220 9.44 6.93 -12.09
N ALA A 221 10.17 6.08 -11.38
CA ALA A 221 9.79 4.70 -11.11
C ALA A 221 9.16 4.54 -9.72
N ILE A 222 8.11 3.73 -9.63
CA ILE A 222 7.47 3.33 -8.38
C ILE A 222 7.66 1.84 -8.11
N PRO A 223 7.63 1.39 -6.85
CA PRO A 223 7.82 -0.02 -6.51
C PRO A 223 6.69 -0.90 -7.03
N GLY A 224 7.00 -2.16 -7.30
CA GLY A 224 6.06 -3.19 -7.71
C GLY A 224 6.02 -3.48 -9.21
N ALA A 225 5.29 -4.52 -9.57
CA ALA A 225 4.99 -4.89 -10.95
C ALA A 225 3.78 -4.07 -11.47
N ASN A 226 3.54 -4.10 -12.77
CA ASN A 226 2.29 -3.59 -13.33
C ASN A 226 1.14 -4.43 -12.80
N GLY A 227 0.05 -3.78 -12.40
CA GLY A 227 -1.07 -4.42 -11.73
C GLY A 227 -0.95 -4.51 -10.20
N ASP A 228 0.20 -4.20 -9.60
CA ASP A 228 0.37 -4.17 -8.14
C ASP A 228 -0.28 -2.94 -7.51
N TYR A 229 -0.74 -3.12 -6.27
CA TYR A 229 -1.31 -2.04 -5.48
C TYR A 229 -0.23 -1.21 -4.81
N VAL A 230 -0.45 0.09 -4.83
CA VAL A 230 0.41 1.09 -4.21
C VAL A 230 -0.40 1.99 -3.30
N VAL A 231 0.26 2.56 -2.31
CA VAL A 231 -0.28 3.61 -1.46
C VAL A 231 0.42 4.90 -1.85
N ILE A 232 -0.35 5.89 -2.22
CA ILE A 232 0.12 7.22 -2.56
C ILE A 232 -0.23 8.12 -1.39
N ARG A 233 0.69 8.92 -0.93
CA ARG A 233 0.44 9.91 0.12
C ARG A 233 1.22 11.18 -0.15
N GLU A 234 0.79 12.28 0.40
CA GLU A 234 1.57 13.50 0.41
C GLU A 234 2.99 13.26 0.93
N SER A 235 3.95 13.93 0.31
CA SER A 235 5.34 13.83 0.75
C SER A 235 5.51 14.45 2.15
N LYS A 236 6.12 13.68 3.05
CA LYS A 236 6.46 14.18 4.39
C LYS A 236 7.58 15.23 4.37
N LYS A 237 8.48 15.15 3.39
CA LYS A 237 9.66 16.04 3.29
C LYS A 237 9.41 17.27 2.45
N LYS A 238 8.49 17.20 1.52
CA LYS A 238 8.05 18.30 0.66
C LYS A 238 6.53 18.38 0.67
N PRO A 239 5.93 18.85 1.76
CA PRO A 239 4.49 19.00 1.85
C PRO A 239 4.01 20.04 0.83
N LYS A 240 2.74 19.97 0.43
CA LYS A 240 2.09 20.95 -0.41
C LYS A 240 2.26 22.33 0.25
N LYS A 241 2.75 23.29 -0.50
CA LYS A 241 2.81 24.68 -0.01
C LYS A 241 1.35 25.15 0.18
N THR A 242 0.96 25.39 1.40
CA THR A 242 -0.30 26.07 1.68
C THR A 242 -0.24 27.43 1.02
N LYS A 243 -1.11 27.69 0.06
CA LYS A 243 -1.26 29.01 -0.55
C LYS A 243 -1.94 29.95 0.41
#